data_18b885856be57ccc5d675ef735c33692
#
_entry.id   18b885856be57ccc5d675ef735c33692
#
_cell.length_a   1.000
_cell.length_b   1.000
_cell.length_c   1.000
_cell.angle_alpha   90.00
_cell.angle_beta   90.00
_cell.angle_gamma   90.00
#
_symmetry.space_group_name_H-M   'P 1'
#
loop_
_entity.id
_entity.type
_entity.pdbx_description
1 polymer ?
#
loop_
_entity_poly.entity_id
_entity_poly.type
_entity_poly.pdbx_seq_one_letter_code
_entity_poly.pdbx_strand_id
1 'polypeptide(L)'
;MQDHRNKTTVEYDRPLTAEGLQPDSRLATRCITPDLIDYVVEKIVLAVSPRKIILFGSRGRGQETESSDLDLLVIQDSGRPNRQVRREIELLLWGRRFAVDLLVATPDQVERNVADGNPFYARHILAEGKVLYDRES
;
A
#
# COMPACT_ATOMS: atom_id res chain seq x y z
N MET A 1 7.15 21.12 25.78
CA MET A 1 6.59 21.08 25.70
C MET A 1 6.25 20.80 25.37
N GLN A 2 6.39 20.77 25.06
CA GLN A 2 5.93 20.70 24.74
C GLN A 2 5.56 20.35 24.25
N ASP A 3 5.77 20.46 23.98
CA ASP A 3 5.34 20.22 23.59
C ASP A 3 5.17 19.96 23.05
N HIS A 4 5.39 20.16 22.64
CA HIS A 4 5.04 20.09 22.11
C HIS A 4 4.89 19.85 21.53
N ARG A 5 4.99 20.07 21.17
CA ARG A 5 4.76 19.91 20.73
C ARG A 5 4.33 19.59 20.29
N ASN A 6 4.42 19.79 20.13
CA ASN A 6 4.10 19.45 19.86
C ASN A 6 3.69 19.01 19.58
N LYS A 7 3.52 19.49 19.29
CA LYS A 7 3.32 18.76 19.02
C LYS A 7 3.20 18.26 18.28
N THR A 8 3.16 18.40 17.98
CA THR A 8 3.24 17.62 17.44
C THR A 8 4.07 17.01 16.81
N THR A 9 4.46 17.00 16.59
CA THR A 9 5.34 16.33 15.77
C THR A 9 6.30 15.42 16.44
N VAL A 10 6.45 15.48 17.57
CA VAL A 10 7.19 14.57 18.39
C VAL A 10 6.73 13.15 18.26
N GLU A 11 5.55 12.99 17.78
CA GLU A 11 4.98 11.66 17.56
C GLU A 11 5.79 10.83 16.59
N TYR A 12 6.56 11.44 15.75
CA TYR A 12 7.33 10.70 14.75
C TYR A 12 8.43 9.86 15.35
N ASP A 13 8.84 10.16 16.56
CA ASP A 13 9.90 9.40 17.20
C ASP A 13 9.41 8.13 17.86
N ARG A 14 8.11 7.90 17.86
CA ARG A 14 7.54 6.72 18.51
C ARG A 14 7.61 5.52 17.59
N PRO A 15 7.89 4.33 18.13
CA PRO A 15 7.83 3.13 17.31
C PRO A 15 6.42 2.91 16.79
N LEU A 16 6.32 2.40 15.56
CA LEU A 16 5.03 2.06 14.99
C LEU A 16 4.62 0.70 15.53
N THR A 17 3.66 0.68 16.43
CA THR A 17 3.12 -0.55 17.00
C THR A 17 1.62 -0.47 16.99
N ALA A 18 0.96 -1.62 17.02
CA ALA A 18 -0.50 -1.66 17.09
C ALA A 18 -1.01 -1.01 18.38
N GLU A 19 -0.18 -1.05 19.42
CA GLU A 19 -0.56 -0.53 20.71
C GLU A 19 -0.75 0.98 20.70
N GLY A 20 0.00 1.70 19.91
CA GLY A 20 -0.10 3.15 19.83
C GLY A 20 -1.06 3.65 18.77
N LEU A 21 -1.78 2.75 18.09
CA LEU A 21 -2.63 3.12 16.98
C LEU A 21 -4.10 2.95 17.34
N GLN A 22 -4.93 3.81 16.77
CA GLN A 22 -6.37 3.64 16.82
C GLN A 22 -6.82 2.87 15.59
N PRO A 23 -7.70 1.87 15.72
CA PRO A 23 -8.24 1.22 14.53
C PRO A 23 -9.01 2.22 13.69
N ASP A 24 -8.87 2.14 12.38
CA ASP A 24 -9.58 3.03 11.47
C ASP A 24 -10.94 2.42 11.16
N SER A 25 -12.00 3.03 11.66
CA SER A 25 -13.34 2.48 11.51
C SER A 25 -13.79 2.38 10.06
N ARG A 26 -13.24 3.20 9.18
CA ARG A 26 -13.58 3.12 7.75
C ARG A 26 -13.06 1.85 7.11
N LEU A 27 -12.06 1.21 7.73
CA LEU A 27 -11.51 -0.05 7.22
C LEU A 27 -12.20 -1.26 7.82
N ALA A 28 -13.11 -1.07 8.77
CA ALA A 28 -13.76 -2.18 9.47
C ALA A 28 -14.92 -2.73 8.64
N THR A 29 -14.59 -3.21 7.44
CA THR A 29 -15.56 -3.75 6.50
C THR A 29 -14.94 -4.93 5.76
N ARG A 30 -15.76 -5.87 5.34
CA ARG A 30 -15.33 -6.97 4.49
C ARG A 30 -15.64 -6.70 3.03
N CYS A 31 -16.38 -5.63 2.75
CA CYS A 31 -16.80 -5.29 1.40
C CYS A 31 -15.86 -4.27 0.82
N ILE A 32 -15.10 -4.65 -0.20
CA ILE A 32 -14.13 -3.76 -0.83
C ILE A 32 -14.83 -3.06 -2.00
N THR A 33 -15.04 -1.76 -1.82
CA THR A 33 -15.68 -0.92 -2.84
C THR A 33 -14.62 -0.03 -3.49
N PRO A 34 -14.92 0.56 -4.67
CA PRO A 34 -13.99 1.52 -5.26
C PRO A 34 -13.64 2.68 -4.31
N ASP A 35 -14.61 3.17 -3.54
CA ASP A 35 -14.35 4.22 -2.58
C ASP A 35 -13.38 3.78 -1.49
N LEU A 36 -13.51 2.54 -1.04
CA LEU A 36 -12.59 1.99 -0.05
C LEU A 36 -11.18 1.90 -0.61
N ILE A 37 -11.06 1.44 -1.86
CA ILE A 37 -9.76 1.34 -2.52
C ILE A 37 -9.12 2.73 -2.61
N ASP A 38 -9.89 3.74 -3.01
CA ASP A 38 -9.37 5.11 -3.09
C ASP A 38 -8.90 5.59 -1.72
N TYR A 39 -9.64 5.27 -0.68
CA TYR A 39 -9.28 5.66 0.68
C TYR A 39 -7.98 4.99 1.11
N VAL A 40 -7.83 3.70 0.84
CA VAL A 40 -6.60 2.96 1.17
C VAL A 40 -5.41 3.56 0.44
N VAL A 41 -5.57 3.85 -0.86
CA VAL A 41 -4.50 4.46 -1.66
C VAL A 41 -4.10 5.80 -1.06
N GLU A 42 -5.07 6.63 -0.69
CA GLU A 42 -4.76 7.93 -0.11
C GLU A 42 -3.97 7.81 1.19
N LYS A 43 -4.35 6.88 2.05
CA LYS A 43 -3.62 6.65 3.29
C LYS A 43 -2.17 6.27 3.02
N ILE A 44 -1.96 5.40 2.04
CA ILE A 44 -0.60 4.96 1.70
C ILE A 44 0.21 6.12 1.12
N VAL A 45 -0.39 6.88 0.21
CA VAL A 45 0.30 8.00 -0.42
C VAL A 45 0.73 9.03 0.63
N LEU A 46 -0.15 9.36 1.57
CA LEU A 46 0.17 10.35 2.58
C LEU A 46 1.24 9.90 3.55
N ALA A 47 1.33 8.60 3.80
CA ALA A 47 2.25 8.08 4.80
C ALA A 47 3.63 7.75 4.26
N VAL A 48 3.72 7.15 3.06
CA VAL A 48 5.00 6.64 2.56
C VAL A 48 5.46 7.29 1.26
N SER A 49 4.64 8.16 0.67
CA SER A 49 4.97 8.87 -0.57
C SER A 49 5.54 7.95 -1.63
N PRO A 50 4.78 6.92 -2.05
CA PRO A 50 5.30 5.95 -2.99
C PRO A 50 5.46 6.55 -4.37
N ARG A 51 6.23 5.88 -5.22
CA ARG A 51 6.35 6.26 -6.62
C ARG A 51 5.11 5.85 -7.41
N LYS A 52 4.57 4.68 -7.14
CA LYS A 52 3.45 4.14 -7.88
C LYS A 52 2.73 3.08 -7.04
N ILE A 53 1.44 2.94 -7.24
CA ILE A 53 0.64 1.87 -6.64
C ILE A 53 -0.14 1.19 -7.75
N ILE A 54 -0.03 -0.13 -7.85
CA ILE A 54 -0.67 -0.93 -8.89
C ILE A 54 -1.58 -1.97 -8.24
N LEU A 55 -2.82 -2.03 -8.72
CA LEU A 55 -3.79 -3.05 -8.33
C LEU A 55 -3.60 -4.24 -9.26
N PHE A 56 -3.41 -5.43 -8.70
CA PHE A 56 -3.23 -6.61 -9.53
C PHE A 56 -4.19 -7.70 -9.07
N GLY A 57 -4.00 -8.93 -9.58
CA GLY A 57 -4.88 -10.02 -9.23
C GLY A 57 -6.23 -9.90 -9.91
N SER A 58 -7.27 -10.51 -9.33
CA SER A 58 -8.59 -10.54 -9.97
C SER A 58 -9.19 -9.15 -10.08
N ARG A 59 -8.95 -8.27 -9.09
CA ARG A 59 -9.48 -6.90 -9.16
C ARG A 59 -8.79 -6.09 -10.24
N GLY A 60 -7.50 -6.32 -10.46
CA GLY A 60 -6.78 -5.65 -11.55
C GLY A 60 -7.33 -6.03 -12.90
N ARG A 61 -7.80 -7.27 -13.03
CA ARG A 61 -8.36 -7.78 -14.28
C ARG A 61 -9.85 -7.51 -14.44
N GLY A 62 -10.48 -6.90 -13.44
CA GLY A 62 -11.94 -6.66 -13.48
C GLY A 62 -12.76 -7.92 -13.26
N GLN A 63 -12.18 -8.95 -12.66
CA GLN A 63 -12.83 -10.23 -12.43
C GLN A 63 -13.15 -10.47 -10.97
N GLU A 64 -13.14 -9.41 -10.19
CA GLU A 64 -13.32 -9.54 -8.74
C GLU A 64 -14.74 -9.89 -8.36
N THR A 65 -14.84 -10.49 -7.17
CA THR A 65 -16.10 -10.60 -6.44
C THR A 65 -15.93 -9.79 -5.15
N GLU A 66 -17.04 -9.64 -4.41
CA GLU A 66 -16.97 -8.86 -3.17
C GLU A 66 -15.97 -9.45 -2.16
N SER A 67 -15.73 -10.76 -2.25
CA SER A 67 -14.82 -11.42 -1.33
C SER A 67 -13.39 -11.51 -1.84
N SER A 68 -13.10 -10.98 -3.04
CA SER A 68 -11.75 -11.01 -3.58
C SER A 68 -10.82 -10.15 -2.73
N ASP A 69 -9.59 -10.65 -2.55
CA ASP A 69 -8.57 -9.90 -1.80
C ASP A 69 -8.19 -8.63 -2.55
N LEU A 70 -7.66 -7.68 -1.81
CA LEU A 70 -7.10 -6.47 -2.39
C LEU A 70 -5.60 -6.70 -2.58
N ASP A 71 -5.17 -6.86 -3.84
CA ASP A 71 -3.77 -7.14 -4.18
C ASP A 71 -3.10 -5.87 -4.67
N LEU A 72 -2.13 -5.36 -3.92
CA LEU A 72 -1.46 -4.10 -4.23
C LEU A 72 0.04 -4.28 -4.33
N LEU A 73 0.63 -3.69 -5.36
CA LEU A 73 2.07 -3.52 -5.44
C LEU A 73 2.38 -2.05 -5.23
N VAL A 74 3.19 -1.76 -4.20
CA VAL A 74 3.63 -0.40 -3.90
C VAL A 74 5.08 -0.28 -4.32
N ILE A 75 5.35 0.61 -5.26
CA ILE A 75 6.71 0.87 -5.73
C ILE A 75 7.21 2.11 -5.02
N GLN A 76 8.31 1.97 -4.28
CA GLN A 76 8.82 3.04 -3.43
C GLN A 76 10.29 3.31 -3.73
N ASP A 77 10.69 4.56 -3.58
CA ASP A 77 12.06 4.99 -3.82
C ASP A 77 12.59 5.84 -2.66
N SER A 78 12.15 5.54 -1.44
CA SER A 78 12.51 6.33 -0.26
C SER A 78 13.91 6.05 0.28
N GLY A 79 14.56 4.99 -0.19
CA GLY A 79 15.83 4.55 0.37
C GLY A 79 15.68 3.64 1.58
N ARG A 80 14.46 3.47 2.10
CA ARG A 80 14.22 2.57 3.22
C ARG A 80 14.03 1.15 2.72
N PRO A 81 14.36 0.13 3.55
CA PRO A 81 14.11 -1.25 3.15
C PRO A 81 12.63 -1.50 2.85
N ASN A 82 12.36 -2.33 1.84
CA ASN A 82 10.99 -2.64 1.47
C ASN A 82 10.18 -3.20 2.64
N ARG A 83 10.79 -4.04 3.46
CA ARG A 83 10.08 -4.63 4.60
C ARG A 83 9.62 -3.58 5.60
N GLN A 84 10.40 -2.51 5.76
CA GLN A 84 10.04 -1.43 6.67
C GLN A 84 8.84 -0.65 6.11
N VAL A 85 8.87 -0.35 4.83
CA VAL A 85 7.76 0.35 4.17
C VAL A 85 6.50 -0.53 4.22
N ARG A 86 6.65 -1.82 3.96
CA ARG A 86 5.53 -2.75 4.02
C ARG A 86 4.91 -2.79 5.41
N ARG A 87 5.76 -2.87 6.43
CA ARG A 87 5.27 -2.89 7.81
C ARG A 87 4.50 -1.63 8.15
N GLU A 88 5.02 -0.49 7.72
CA GLU A 88 4.34 0.79 7.97
C GLU A 88 2.95 0.80 7.33
N ILE A 89 2.85 0.33 6.09
CA ILE A 89 1.56 0.27 5.41
C ILE A 89 0.61 -0.69 6.13
N GLU A 90 1.12 -1.85 6.56
CA GLU A 90 0.27 -2.79 7.28
C GLU A 90 -0.29 -2.19 8.57
N LEU A 91 0.51 -1.39 9.25
CA LEU A 91 0.03 -0.71 10.47
C LEU A 91 -1.00 0.38 10.15
N LEU A 92 -0.85 1.06 9.01
CA LEU A 92 -1.85 2.04 8.58
C LEU A 92 -3.22 1.40 8.35
N LEU A 93 -3.22 0.13 7.97
CA LEU A 93 -4.46 -0.58 7.67
C LEU A 93 -4.98 -1.36 8.88
N TRP A 94 -4.52 -0.98 10.08
CA TRP A 94 -4.97 -1.57 11.33
C TRP A 94 -6.48 -1.39 11.49
N GLY A 95 -7.14 -2.46 11.85
CA GLY A 95 -8.60 -2.44 12.00
C GLY A 95 -9.35 -2.93 10.78
N ARG A 96 -8.65 -3.20 9.68
CA ARG A 96 -9.31 -3.71 8.47
C ARG A 96 -9.88 -5.10 8.71
N ARG A 97 -10.96 -5.39 7.99
CA ARG A 97 -11.61 -6.71 8.03
C ARG A 97 -11.61 -7.38 6.66
N PHE A 98 -10.95 -6.79 5.68
CA PHE A 98 -10.78 -7.37 4.35
C PHE A 98 -9.33 -7.84 4.20
N ALA A 99 -9.11 -8.80 3.30
CA ALA A 99 -7.77 -9.33 3.08
C ALA A 99 -7.00 -8.45 2.12
N VAL A 100 -5.73 -8.20 2.44
CA VAL A 100 -4.82 -7.43 1.58
C VAL A 100 -3.57 -8.26 1.36
N ASP A 101 -3.19 -8.41 0.09
CA ASP A 101 -1.90 -8.99 -0.28
C ASP A 101 -1.03 -7.83 -0.75
N LEU A 102 -0.05 -7.48 0.07
CA LEU A 102 0.75 -6.28 -0.13
C LEU A 102 2.17 -6.65 -0.52
N LEU A 103 2.59 -6.19 -1.70
CA LEU A 103 3.97 -6.32 -2.16
C LEU A 103 4.59 -4.94 -2.22
N VAL A 104 5.86 -4.84 -1.84
CA VAL A 104 6.60 -3.58 -1.89
C VAL A 104 7.90 -3.83 -2.64
N ALA A 105 8.21 -2.98 -3.61
CA ALA A 105 9.41 -3.10 -4.44
C ALA A 105 9.95 -1.71 -4.77
N THR A 106 11.23 -1.67 -5.15
CA THR A 106 11.83 -0.43 -5.68
C THR A 106 11.67 -0.43 -7.20
N PRO A 107 11.80 0.74 -7.85
CA PRO A 107 11.74 0.77 -9.32
C PRO A 107 12.79 -0.13 -9.97
N ASP A 108 14.00 -0.17 -9.42
CA ASP A 108 15.06 -1.03 -9.96
C ASP A 108 14.69 -2.51 -9.90
N GLN A 109 14.07 -2.92 -8.81
CA GLN A 109 13.65 -4.31 -8.67
C GLN A 109 12.59 -4.67 -9.69
N VAL A 110 11.64 -3.76 -9.93
CA VAL A 110 10.61 -4.00 -10.93
C VAL A 110 11.26 -4.13 -12.32
N GLU A 111 12.15 -3.20 -12.66
CA GLU A 111 12.82 -3.23 -13.95
C GLU A 111 13.61 -4.51 -14.16
N ARG A 112 14.35 -4.94 -13.13
CA ARG A 112 15.14 -6.17 -13.22
C ARG A 112 14.26 -7.39 -13.41
N ASN A 113 13.16 -7.45 -12.67
CA ASN A 113 12.25 -8.60 -12.80
C ASN A 113 11.59 -8.65 -14.15
N VAL A 114 11.25 -7.50 -14.72
CA VAL A 114 10.69 -7.44 -16.06
C VAL A 114 11.74 -7.86 -17.10
N ALA A 115 12.97 -7.35 -16.98
CA ALA A 115 14.05 -7.67 -17.90
C ALA A 115 14.41 -9.14 -17.86
N ASP A 116 14.32 -9.75 -16.68
CA ASP A 116 14.62 -11.17 -16.51
C ASP A 116 13.48 -12.07 -16.96
N GLY A 117 12.37 -11.50 -17.42
CA GLY A 117 11.25 -12.27 -17.90
C GLY A 117 10.42 -12.92 -16.80
N ASN A 118 10.46 -12.38 -15.59
CA ASN A 118 9.67 -12.91 -14.49
C ASN A 118 8.18 -12.80 -14.85
N PRO A 119 7.47 -13.95 -15.02
CA PRO A 119 6.09 -13.91 -15.51
C PRO A 119 5.15 -13.11 -14.62
N PHE A 120 5.39 -13.10 -13.30
CA PHE A 120 4.54 -12.35 -12.40
C PHE A 120 4.57 -10.87 -12.74
N TYR A 121 5.77 -10.29 -12.88
CA TYR A 121 5.88 -8.87 -13.17
C TYR A 121 5.44 -8.55 -14.59
N ALA A 122 5.84 -9.38 -15.56
CA ALA A 122 5.54 -9.08 -16.96
C ALA A 122 4.05 -9.23 -17.26
N ARG A 123 3.40 -10.23 -16.71
CA ARG A 123 2.01 -10.50 -17.02
C ARG A 123 1.06 -9.90 -15.99
N HIS A 124 1.24 -10.23 -14.72
CA HIS A 124 0.24 -9.89 -13.70
C HIS A 124 0.32 -8.44 -13.26
N ILE A 125 1.49 -7.82 -13.39
CA ILE A 125 1.65 -6.44 -12.97
C ILE A 125 1.56 -5.49 -14.16
N LEU A 126 2.41 -5.66 -15.17
CA LEU A 126 2.50 -4.68 -16.25
C LEU A 126 1.38 -4.81 -17.27
N ALA A 127 1.02 -6.04 -17.61
CA ALA A 127 0.01 -6.27 -18.65
C ALA A 127 -1.41 -6.21 -18.13
N GLU A 128 -1.65 -6.74 -16.93
CA GLU A 128 -3.00 -6.88 -16.37
C GLU A 128 -3.27 -5.97 -15.18
N GLY A 129 -2.24 -5.39 -14.59
CA GLY A 129 -2.39 -4.53 -13.43
C GLY A 129 -3.00 -3.18 -13.80
N LYS A 130 -3.65 -2.57 -12.81
CA LYS A 130 -4.25 -1.25 -12.97
C LYS A 130 -3.52 -0.26 -12.09
N VAL A 131 -2.99 0.81 -12.70
CA VAL A 131 -2.30 1.85 -11.93
C VAL A 131 -3.32 2.66 -11.17
N LEU A 132 -3.22 2.67 -9.84
CA LEU A 132 -4.10 3.44 -8.98
C LEU A 132 -3.50 4.79 -8.62
N TYR A 133 -2.19 4.88 -8.60
CA TYR A 133 -1.49 6.11 -8.26
C TYR A 133 -0.13 6.12 -8.96
N ASP A 134 0.24 7.26 -9.54
CA ASP A 134 1.53 7.46 -10.17
C ASP A 134 1.98 8.87 -9.85
N ARG A 135 3.06 8.98 -9.05
CA ARG A 135 3.56 10.29 -8.61
C ARG A 135 4.02 11.16 -9.77
N GLU A 136 4.42 10.54 -10.86
CA GLU A 136 4.95 11.26 -12.01
C GLU A 136 3.95 11.48 -13.14
N SER A 137 2.71 11.13 -12.91
CA SER A 137 1.71 11.31 -13.96
C SER A 137 1.03 12.68 -13.86
#